data_c0ee07d8c6128d892218c9ae447bb6b7
#
_entry.id   c0ee07d8c6128d892218c9ae447bb6b7
#
_cell.length_a   1.000
_cell.length_b   1.000
_cell.length_c   1.000
_cell.angle_alpha   90.00
_cell.angle_beta   90.00
_cell.angle_gamma   90.00
#
_symmetry.space_group_name_H-M   'P 1'
#
loop_
_entity.id
_entity.type
_entity.pdbx_description
1 polymer ?
#
loop_
_entity_poly.entity_id
_entity_poly.type
_entity_poly.pdbx_seq_one_letter_code
_entity_poly.pdbx_strand_id
1 'polypeptide(L)'
;MIIAISRASSTYRCGYTSFRRSFSTSRFLANMRPHPTDASKDMNNGVSSISLSADQDDALIRAKYRPFLQHPQPGVADWVADLELDTATAMVRQELEKTGSRLKVLVLYGSLRKRSYSKLAAFEAARILHRLGCDVRIYNPSHLPIRDSVPADHEAVQELRELSLWSDGHVWCSPEQHGNLTAVFKNQIDWIPLSTGSVRPTQGRTLAIVQVNGGSQSFNTVNSLRVLGRWMRMFLIPNQSSIPTAYKQFEDEGGNGDGEARLLPSGNRDRLVDCMEEFVKYTIIMRQHFDLFADRYSERKEAAAKEAVLFAASALK
;
A
#
# COMPACT_ATOMS: atom_id res chain seq x y z
N MET A 1 50.37 46.54 -22.19
CA MET A 1 49.20 47.37 -22.51
C MET A 1 48.03 46.72 -21.76
N ILE A 2 47.75 47.21 -20.55
CA ILE A 2 46.78 46.68 -19.58
C ILE A 2 45.50 47.49 -19.76
N ILE A 3 44.41 46.85 -20.14
CA ILE A 3 43.11 47.48 -20.22
C ILE A 3 42.30 47.04 -18.97
N ALA A 4 42.03 48.01 -18.14
CA ALA A 4 41.17 47.88 -16.96
C ALA A 4 39.71 47.99 -17.42
N ILE A 5 38.89 47.01 -17.04
CA ILE A 5 37.42 47.04 -17.23
C ILE A 5 36.78 47.31 -15.87
N SER A 6 36.14 48.47 -15.78
CA SER A 6 35.36 49.01 -14.65
C SER A 6 34.11 48.15 -14.42
N ARG A 7 33.87 47.74 -13.17
CA ARG A 7 32.63 47.16 -12.69
C ARG A 7 31.61 48.26 -12.36
N ALA A 8 30.48 48.26 -13.07
CA ALA A 8 29.30 49.01 -12.64
C ALA A 8 28.40 48.07 -11.81
N SER A 9 28.23 48.38 -10.56
CA SER A 9 27.31 47.71 -9.65
C SER A 9 25.92 48.37 -9.77
N SER A 10 24.96 47.63 -10.35
CA SER A 10 23.55 48.01 -10.31
C SER A 10 22.85 47.28 -9.16
N THR A 11 22.52 48.07 -8.11
CA THR A 11 21.70 47.61 -6.98
C THR A 11 20.23 47.69 -7.36
N TYR A 12 19.60 46.57 -7.70
CA TYR A 12 18.16 46.47 -7.73
C TYR A 12 17.62 46.23 -6.32
N ARG A 13 16.98 47.26 -5.73
CA ARG A 13 16.13 47.12 -4.54
C ARG A 13 14.79 46.51 -4.99
N CYS A 14 14.56 45.25 -4.65
CA CYS A 14 13.26 44.61 -4.73
C CYS A 14 12.48 44.95 -3.44
N GLY A 15 11.44 45.78 -3.59
CA GLY A 15 10.53 46.11 -2.49
C GLY A 15 9.61 44.95 -2.21
N TYR A 16 9.82 44.23 -1.10
CA TYR A 16 8.84 43.27 -0.58
C TYR A 16 7.81 44.03 0.25
N THR A 17 6.63 44.24 -0.31
CA THR A 17 5.42 44.57 0.47
C THR A 17 4.96 43.31 1.20
N SER A 18 5.16 43.25 2.50
CA SER A 18 4.69 42.17 3.35
C SER A 18 3.18 42.26 3.51
N PHE A 19 2.45 41.42 2.80
CA PHE A 19 1.05 41.15 3.08
C PHE A 19 0.96 40.19 4.27
N ARG A 20 0.89 40.71 5.49
CA ARG A 20 0.50 39.93 6.66
C ARG A 20 -0.99 39.62 6.57
N ARG A 21 -1.34 38.44 6.05
CA ARG A 21 -2.63 37.83 6.37
C ARG A 21 -2.49 37.15 7.73
N SER A 22 -3.13 37.69 8.73
CA SER A 22 -3.34 37.03 10.02
C SER A 22 -4.24 35.84 9.80
N PHE A 23 -3.68 34.63 9.71
CA PHE A 23 -4.46 33.43 9.88
C PHE A 23 -4.74 33.26 11.38
N SER A 24 -5.99 33.40 11.76
CA SER A 24 -6.46 33.07 13.10
C SER A 24 -6.30 31.56 13.32
N THR A 25 -5.25 31.17 14.03
CA THR A 25 -4.92 29.79 14.41
C THR A 25 -5.75 29.27 15.59
N SER A 26 -6.83 29.96 15.99
CA SER A 26 -7.50 29.69 17.26
C SER A 26 -8.64 28.67 17.21
N ARG A 27 -8.88 27.96 16.09
CA ARG A 27 -9.93 26.91 16.01
C ARG A 27 -9.45 25.49 15.75
N PHE A 28 -8.17 25.27 15.49
CA PHE A 28 -7.64 23.91 15.23
C PHE A 28 -6.96 23.25 16.43
N LEU A 29 -6.67 24.00 17.49
CA LEU A 29 -5.98 23.46 18.69
C LEU A 29 -6.92 23.15 19.87
N ALA A 30 -8.22 23.35 19.74
CA ALA A 30 -9.16 23.15 20.84
C ALA A 30 -9.59 21.68 21.03
N ASN A 31 -9.16 20.73 20.21
CA ASN A 31 -9.51 19.32 20.33
C ASN A 31 -8.32 18.36 20.51
N MET A 32 -7.14 18.85 20.85
CA MET A 32 -6.09 17.99 21.37
C MET A 32 -6.35 17.72 22.85
N ARG A 33 -6.88 16.55 23.16
CA ARG A 33 -6.95 16.07 24.54
C ARG A 33 -5.54 15.91 25.09
N PRO A 34 -5.26 16.31 26.36
CA PRO A 34 -3.97 16.04 26.98
C PRO A 34 -3.76 14.52 27.12
N HIS A 35 -2.52 14.08 26.92
CA HIS A 35 -2.11 12.72 27.25
C HIS A 35 -2.54 12.37 28.67
N PRO A 36 -3.21 11.25 28.91
CA PRO A 36 -3.47 10.79 30.25
C PRO A 36 -2.18 10.19 30.81
N THR A 37 -1.58 10.88 31.74
CA THR A 37 -0.68 10.28 32.73
C THR A 37 -1.57 9.66 33.82
N ASP A 38 -1.37 8.37 34.05
CA ASP A 38 -1.88 7.60 35.19
C ASP A 38 -3.40 7.67 35.47
N ALA A 39 -4.11 6.67 34.95
CA ALA A 39 -5.32 6.16 35.59
C ALA A 39 -5.54 4.70 35.20
N SER A 40 -5.26 3.82 36.14
CA SER A 40 -5.87 2.52 36.44
C SER A 40 -6.45 1.70 35.29
N LYS A 41 -5.86 0.53 35.12
CA LYS A 41 -6.48 -0.73 34.69
C LYS A 41 -7.94 -0.80 35.13
N ASP A 42 -8.81 -0.91 34.15
CA ASP A 42 -10.13 -1.52 34.11
C ASP A 42 -11.06 -0.71 33.20
N MET A 43 -10.91 -0.91 31.89
CA MET A 43 -12.03 -0.76 30.96
C MET A 43 -11.82 -1.73 29.81
N ASN A 44 -12.27 -2.95 30.02
CA ASN A 44 -12.65 -3.86 28.94
C ASN A 44 -13.94 -3.31 28.31
N ASN A 45 -13.86 -2.15 27.70
CA ASN A 45 -14.93 -1.62 26.87
C ASN A 45 -14.94 -2.44 25.58
N GLY A 46 -15.93 -3.32 25.47
CA GLY A 46 -16.20 -4.17 24.33
C GLY A 46 -16.40 -3.40 23.02
N VAL A 47 -15.33 -2.87 22.46
CA VAL A 47 -15.31 -2.42 21.08
C VAL A 47 -15.38 -3.69 20.23
N SER A 48 -16.57 -4.00 19.73
CA SER A 48 -16.78 -5.12 18.81
C SER A 48 -15.72 -5.07 17.71
N SER A 49 -14.99 -6.18 17.54
CA SER A 49 -13.98 -6.31 16.49
C SER A 49 -14.59 -5.97 15.15
N ILE A 50 -13.90 -5.15 14.37
CA ILE A 50 -14.31 -4.78 13.01
C ILE A 50 -13.71 -5.75 11.96
N SER A 51 -12.87 -6.68 12.39
CA SER A 51 -12.30 -7.72 11.54
C SER A 51 -13.41 -8.60 10.94
N LEU A 52 -13.17 -9.09 9.72
CA LEU A 52 -14.07 -10.03 9.07
C LEU A 52 -13.99 -11.38 9.80
N SER A 53 -15.06 -11.75 10.49
CA SER A 53 -15.13 -13.02 11.22
C SER A 53 -15.26 -14.22 10.26
N ALA A 54 -14.97 -15.41 10.77
CA ALA A 54 -14.97 -16.61 9.90
C ALA A 54 -16.36 -16.96 9.34
N ASP A 55 -17.42 -16.65 10.07
CA ASP A 55 -18.82 -16.84 9.69
C ASP A 55 -19.33 -15.77 8.69
N GLN A 56 -18.69 -14.62 8.65
CA GLN A 56 -18.98 -13.54 7.70
C GLN A 56 -18.12 -13.62 6.43
N ASP A 57 -17.09 -14.45 6.44
CA ASP A 57 -16.11 -14.56 5.36
C ASP A 57 -16.49 -15.70 4.40
N ASP A 58 -16.27 -15.47 3.10
CA ASP A 58 -16.38 -16.53 2.11
C ASP A 58 -15.27 -17.58 2.33
N ALA A 59 -15.67 -18.83 2.54
CA ALA A 59 -14.77 -19.94 2.86
C ALA A 59 -13.72 -20.21 1.75
N LEU A 60 -14.07 -20.03 0.47
CA LEU A 60 -13.15 -20.21 -0.66
C LEU A 60 -12.14 -19.07 -0.74
N ILE A 61 -12.61 -17.82 -0.54
CA ILE A 61 -11.74 -16.65 -0.48
C ILE A 61 -10.77 -16.77 0.71
N ARG A 62 -11.29 -17.18 1.87
CA ARG A 62 -10.48 -17.37 3.07
C ARG A 62 -9.41 -18.44 2.87
N ALA A 63 -9.77 -19.57 2.32
CA ALA A 63 -8.83 -20.66 2.04
C ALA A 63 -7.76 -20.27 1.03
N LYS A 64 -8.13 -19.59 -0.05
CA LYS A 64 -7.22 -19.25 -1.16
C LYS A 64 -6.36 -18.03 -0.86
N TYR A 65 -6.93 -16.96 -0.31
CA TYR A 65 -6.27 -15.65 -0.24
C TYR A 65 -5.90 -15.18 1.16
N ARG A 66 -6.32 -15.89 2.22
CA ARG A 66 -6.03 -15.53 3.61
C ARG A 66 -5.28 -16.62 4.39
N PRO A 67 -4.18 -17.15 3.81
CA PRO A 67 -3.39 -18.19 4.49
C PRO A 67 -2.82 -17.70 5.84
N PHE A 68 -2.67 -16.40 6.03
CA PHE A 68 -2.22 -15.77 7.27
C PHE A 68 -3.23 -15.91 8.43
N LEU A 69 -4.49 -16.33 8.17
CA LEU A 69 -5.51 -16.63 9.16
C LEU A 69 -5.66 -18.14 9.45
N GLN A 70 -4.97 -18.98 8.68
CA GLN A 70 -4.96 -20.42 8.87
C GLN A 70 -3.90 -20.73 9.92
N HIS A 71 -4.23 -21.54 10.93
CA HIS A 71 -3.33 -21.96 12.01
C HIS A 71 -3.01 -20.90 13.09
N PRO A 72 -3.99 -20.39 13.84
CA PRO A 72 -3.67 -19.79 15.12
C PRO A 72 -3.06 -20.87 16.00
N GLN A 73 -1.82 -20.67 16.45
CA GLN A 73 -1.20 -21.63 17.39
C GLN A 73 -1.99 -21.64 18.69
N PRO A 74 -2.48 -22.79 19.19
CA PRO A 74 -3.19 -22.85 20.45
C PRO A 74 -2.27 -22.36 21.58
N GLY A 75 -2.71 -21.35 22.32
CA GLY A 75 -2.00 -20.82 23.49
C GLY A 75 -0.94 -19.74 23.19
N VAL A 76 -0.74 -19.35 21.94
CA VAL A 76 0.09 -18.16 21.60
C VAL A 76 -0.83 -16.97 21.39
N ALA A 77 -0.67 -15.94 22.22
CA ALA A 77 -1.38 -14.67 22.05
C ALA A 77 -0.96 -14.03 20.73
N ASP A 78 -1.95 -13.68 19.89
CA ASP A 78 -1.69 -12.94 18.66
C ASP A 78 -1.39 -11.47 19.02
N TRP A 79 -0.11 -11.07 18.95
CA TRP A 79 0.32 -9.71 19.27
C TRP A 79 -0.44 -8.62 18.48
N VAL A 80 -0.99 -8.97 17.32
CA VAL A 80 -1.81 -8.03 16.52
C VAL A 80 -3.14 -7.75 17.21
N ALA A 81 -3.68 -8.69 17.99
CA ALA A 81 -4.92 -8.48 18.72
C ALA A 81 -4.79 -7.42 19.83
N ASP A 82 -3.57 -7.27 20.39
CA ASP A 82 -3.29 -6.34 21.51
C ASP A 82 -2.90 -4.93 21.04
N LEU A 83 -2.86 -4.67 19.70
CA LEU A 83 -2.50 -3.37 19.16
C LEU A 83 -3.57 -2.32 19.48
N GLU A 84 -3.11 -1.17 20.00
CA GLU A 84 -3.93 0.04 20.07
C GLU A 84 -4.02 0.69 18.70
N LEU A 85 -5.16 0.58 18.02
CA LEU A 85 -5.42 1.08 16.66
C LEU A 85 -6.77 1.81 16.59
N ASP A 86 -7.22 2.39 17.70
CA ASP A 86 -8.58 2.92 17.85
C ASP A 86 -8.91 4.00 16.82
N THR A 87 -7.96 4.91 16.54
CA THR A 87 -8.16 5.98 15.55
C THR A 87 -8.40 5.41 14.14
N ALA A 88 -7.55 4.52 13.66
CA ALA A 88 -7.70 3.94 12.34
C ALA A 88 -8.94 3.02 12.27
N THR A 89 -9.22 2.28 13.34
CA THR A 89 -10.41 1.44 13.45
C THR A 89 -11.69 2.27 13.39
N ALA A 90 -11.74 3.42 14.07
CA ALA A 90 -12.89 4.33 14.03
C ALA A 90 -13.10 4.89 12.60
N MET A 91 -12.02 5.28 11.91
CA MET A 91 -12.09 5.75 10.52
C MET A 91 -12.61 4.66 9.57
N VAL A 92 -12.11 3.43 9.69
CA VAL A 92 -12.57 2.30 8.85
C VAL A 92 -14.03 1.98 9.13
N ARG A 93 -14.47 2.02 10.38
CA ARG A 93 -15.88 1.80 10.76
C ARG A 93 -16.78 2.85 10.11
N GLN A 94 -16.42 4.12 10.22
CA GLN A 94 -17.15 5.21 9.58
C GLN A 94 -17.20 5.06 8.06
N GLU A 95 -16.10 4.66 7.44
CA GLU A 95 -16.05 4.43 6.00
C GLU A 95 -16.92 3.24 5.58
N LEU A 96 -16.92 2.15 6.36
CA LEU A 96 -17.78 0.99 6.12
C LEU A 96 -19.27 1.34 6.27
N GLU A 97 -19.65 2.10 7.28
CA GLU A 97 -21.02 2.59 7.48
C GLU A 97 -21.46 3.49 6.32
N LYS A 98 -20.57 4.37 5.85
CA LYS A 98 -20.85 5.29 4.75
C LYS A 98 -21.00 4.60 3.40
N THR A 99 -20.14 3.61 3.11
CA THR A 99 -20.02 3.02 1.76
C THR A 99 -20.64 1.62 1.64
N GLY A 100 -20.92 0.96 2.76
CA GLY A 100 -21.35 -0.44 2.80
C GLY A 100 -20.26 -1.43 2.38
N SER A 101 -19.01 -0.99 2.15
CA SER A 101 -17.95 -1.86 1.66
C SER A 101 -16.63 -1.67 2.39
N ARG A 102 -15.97 -2.78 2.72
CA ARG A 102 -14.64 -2.81 3.33
C ARG A 102 -13.58 -2.26 2.36
N LEU A 103 -12.48 -1.74 2.90
CA LEU A 103 -11.30 -1.44 2.10
C LEU A 103 -10.71 -2.74 1.55
N LYS A 104 -10.47 -2.79 0.26
CA LYS A 104 -9.97 -3.96 -0.46
C LYS A 104 -8.47 -3.83 -0.69
N VAL A 105 -7.70 -4.74 -0.12
CA VAL A 105 -6.23 -4.65 -0.16
C VAL A 105 -5.62 -5.89 -0.80
N LEU A 106 -4.86 -5.66 -1.88
CA LEU A 106 -4.04 -6.70 -2.51
C LEU A 106 -2.63 -6.67 -1.93
N VAL A 107 -2.17 -7.82 -1.44
CA VAL A 107 -0.80 -7.98 -0.94
C VAL A 107 0.00 -8.85 -1.90
N LEU A 108 1.16 -8.35 -2.37
CA LEU A 108 2.10 -9.06 -3.22
C LEU A 108 3.41 -9.31 -2.48
N TYR A 109 4.02 -10.48 -2.69
CA TYR A 109 5.32 -10.79 -2.11
C TYR A 109 6.30 -11.35 -3.15
N GLY A 110 7.61 -11.14 -2.95
CA GLY A 110 8.64 -11.31 -3.98
C GLY A 110 9.56 -12.52 -3.81
N SER A 111 9.11 -13.65 -3.24
CA SER A 111 9.99 -14.82 -3.08
C SER A 111 9.22 -16.13 -3.07
N LEU A 112 9.76 -17.13 -3.76
CA LEU A 112 9.25 -18.52 -3.80
C LEU A 112 9.99 -19.47 -2.86
N ARG A 113 10.91 -18.95 -2.03
CA ARG A 113 11.60 -19.79 -1.04
C ARG A 113 10.60 -20.35 -0.05
N LYS A 114 10.81 -21.59 0.40
CA LYS A 114 9.99 -22.24 1.41
C LYS A 114 9.87 -21.34 2.64
N ARG A 115 10.99 -20.97 3.28
CA ARG A 115 11.05 -19.92 4.30
C ARG A 115 11.35 -18.58 3.64
N SER A 116 10.33 -17.84 3.34
CA SER A 116 10.41 -16.52 2.71
C SER A 116 10.10 -15.41 3.70
N TYR A 117 11.08 -14.63 4.12
CA TYR A 117 10.85 -13.48 5.01
C TYR A 117 9.97 -12.40 4.41
N SER A 118 9.97 -12.22 3.09
CA SER A 118 9.03 -11.29 2.44
C SER A 118 7.59 -11.81 2.45
N LYS A 119 7.38 -13.13 2.39
CA LYS A 119 6.07 -13.77 2.59
C LYS A 119 5.62 -13.61 4.05
N LEU A 120 6.50 -13.87 5.01
CA LEU A 120 6.21 -13.68 6.43
C LEU A 120 5.85 -12.22 6.75
N ALA A 121 6.62 -11.25 6.23
CA ALA A 121 6.30 -9.81 6.37
C ALA A 121 4.95 -9.45 5.72
N ALA A 122 4.64 -10.03 4.55
CA ALA A 122 3.35 -9.86 3.90
C ALA A 122 2.20 -10.42 4.75
N PHE A 123 2.41 -11.54 5.42
CA PHE A 123 1.42 -12.14 6.34
C PHE A 123 1.20 -11.27 7.57
N GLU A 124 2.25 -10.70 8.16
CA GLU A 124 2.09 -9.77 9.29
C GLU A 124 1.38 -8.49 8.87
N ALA A 125 1.75 -7.90 7.74
CA ALA A 125 1.02 -6.74 7.19
C ALA A 125 -0.46 -7.07 6.96
N ALA A 126 -0.75 -8.26 6.41
CA ALA A 126 -2.12 -8.71 6.17
C ALA A 126 -2.91 -8.91 7.47
N ARG A 127 -2.29 -9.44 8.55
CA ARG A 127 -2.94 -9.58 9.87
C ARG A 127 -3.30 -8.21 10.45
N ILE A 128 -2.39 -7.24 10.40
CA ILE A 128 -2.64 -5.87 10.87
C ILE A 128 -3.81 -5.25 10.09
N LEU A 129 -3.79 -5.34 8.76
CA LEU A 129 -4.85 -4.82 7.90
C LEU A 129 -6.20 -5.52 8.13
N HIS A 130 -6.19 -6.83 8.34
CA HIS A 130 -7.39 -7.59 8.67
C HIS A 130 -7.94 -7.18 10.05
N ARG A 131 -7.07 -6.95 11.04
CA ARG A 131 -7.45 -6.43 12.37
C ARG A 131 -8.10 -5.04 12.25
N LEU A 132 -7.63 -4.21 11.30
CA LEU A 132 -8.21 -2.92 10.94
C LEU A 132 -9.50 -3.01 10.10
N GLY A 133 -10.01 -4.20 9.84
CA GLY A 133 -11.29 -4.41 9.16
C GLY A 133 -11.23 -4.40 7.64
N CYS A 134 -10.06 -4.46 7.02
CA CYS A 134 -9.92 -4.55 5.57
C CYS A 134 -10.27 -5.96 5.05
N ASP A 135 -10.80 -6.03 3.83
CA ASP A 135 -10.81 -7.25 3.02
C ASP A 135 -9.42 -7.40 2.37
N VAL A 136 -8.60 -8.29 2.93
CA VAL A 136 -7.21 -8.48 2.51
C VAL A 136 -7.08 -9.77 1.72
N ARG A 137 -6.45 -9.68 0.54
CA ARG A 137 -6.12 -10.85 -0.29
C ARG A 137 -4.65 -10.87 -0.63
N ILE A 138 -4.00 -12.00 -0.38
CA ILE A 138 -2.59 -12.24 -0.74
C ILE A 138 -2.55 -13.06 -2.02
N TYR A 139 -1.89 -12.55 -3.05
CA TYR A 139 -1.64 -13.31 -4.28
C TYR A 139 -0.43 -14.23 -4.10
N ASN A 140 -0.58 -15.50 -4.48
CA ASN A 140 0.53 -16.46 -4.48
C ASN A 140 1.20 -16.52 -5.85
N PRO A 141 2.46 -16.05 -6.00
CA PRO A 141 3.14 -15.99 -7.29
C PRO A 141 3.72 -17.33 -7.77
N SER A 142 3.53 -18.45 -7.05
CA SER A 142 4.20 -19.72 -7.36
C SER A 142 3.83 -20.31 -8.73
N HIS A 143 2.63 -20.02 -9.23
CA HIS A 143 2.13 -20.51 -10.50
C HIS A 143 2.10 -19.44 -11.60
N LEU A 144 2.62 -18.25 -11.31
CA LEU A 144 2.66 -17.17 -12.30
C LEU A 144 3.81 -17.41 -13.30
N PRO A 145 3.50 -17.65 -14.59
CA PRO A 145 4.53 -17.84 -15.61
C PRO A 145 5.37 -16.57 -15.81
N ILE A 146 6.55 -16.72 -16.38
CA ILE A 146 7.39 -15.59 -16.75
C ILE A 146 6.66 -14.76 -17.82
N ARG A 147 6.74 -13.45 -17.72
CA ARG A 147 6.12 -12.53 -18.68
C ARG A 147 6.52 -12.88 -20.11
N ASP A 148 5.53 -12.90 -20.99
CA ASP A 148 5.65 -13.24 -22.42
C ASP A 148 6.01 -14.71 -22.74
N SER A 149 6.11 -15.61 -21.73
CA SER A 149 6.29 -17.04 -21.97
C SER A 149 4.99 -17.80 -22.29
N VAL A 150 3.85 -17.18 -21.99
CA VAL A 150 2.49 -17.70 -22.25
C VAL A 150 1.57 -16.57 -22.69
N PRO A 151 0.42 -16.87 -23.33
CA PRO A 151 -0.61 -15.87 -23.61
C PRO A 151 -1.14 -15.21 -22.33
N ALA A 152 -1.66 -13.99 -22.47
CA ALA A 152 -2.14 -13.20 -21.34
C ALA A 152 -3.44 -13.73 -20.70
N ASP A 153 -4.13 -14.65 -21.32
CA ASP A 153 -5.35 -15.33 -20.84
C ASP A 153 -5.06 -16.50 -19.89
N HIS A 154 -3.77 -16.77 -19.61
CA HIS A 154 -3.39 -17.78 -18.62
C HIS A 154 -4.04 -17.50 -17.26
N GLU A 155 -4.60 -18.53 -16.62
CA GLU A 155 -5.41 -18.43 -15.39
C GLU A 155 -4.74 -17.60 -14.29
N ALA A 156 -3.48 -17.91 -13.94
CA ALA A 156 -2.77 -17.18 -12.90
C ALA A 156 -2.52 -15.71 -13.25
N VAL A 157 -2.44 -15.38 -14.55
CA VAL A 157 -2.29 -13.99 -15.02
C VAL A 157 -3.62 -13.25 -14.88
N GLN A 158 -4.71 -13.87 -15.25
CA GLN A 158 -6.04 -13.26 -15.10
C GLN A 158 -6.40 -13.07 -13.63
N GLU A 159 -6.13 -14.05 -12.78
CA GLU A 159 -6.30 -13.91 -11.33
C GLU A 159 -5.57 -12.68 -10.76
N LEU A 160 -4.28 -12.51 -11.10
CA LEU A 160 -3.50 -11.34 -10.65
C LEU A 160 -4.10 -10.02 -11.13
N ARG A 161 -4.54 -9.96 -12.38
CA ARG A 161 -5.16 -8.77 -12.98
C ARG A 161 -6.51 -8.43 -12.33
N GLU A 162 -7.33 -9.44 -12.10
CA GLU A 162 -8.62 -9.29 -11.42
C GLU A 162 -8.45 -8.81 -9.98
N LEU A 163 -7.51 -9.36 -9.24
CA LEU A 163 -7.18 -8.90 -7.89
C LEU A 163 -6.67 -7.45 -7.88
N SER A 164 -5.86 -7.07 -8.87
CA SER A 164 -5.41 -5.69 -9.00
C SER A 164 -6.55 -4.72 -9.28
N LEU A 165 -7.49 -5.09 -10.16
CA LEU A 165 -8.69 -4.29 -10.45
C LEU A 165 -9.65 -4.21 -9.26
N TRP A 166 -9.80 -5.31 -8.53
CA TRP A 166 -10.66 -5.41 -7.37
C TRP A 166 -10.21 -4.53 -6.20
N SER A 167 -8.90 -4.32 -6.03
CA SER A 167 -8.32 -3.67 -4.87
C SER A 167 -8.49 -2.14 -4.85
N ASP A 168 -8.58 -1.55 -3.66
CA ASP A 168 -8.50 -0.11 -3.42
C ASP A 168 -7.04 0.34 -3.22
N GLY A 169 -6.17 -0.56 -2.78
CA GLY A 169 -4.75 -0.32 -2.57
C GLY A 169 -3.94 -1.61 -2.53
N HIS A 170 -2.61 -1.47 -2.67
CA HIS A 170 -1.67 -2.58 -2.66
C HIS A 170 -0.68 -2.44 -1.51
N VAL A 171 -0.23 -3.58 -0.99
CA VAL A 171 0.98 -3.69 -0.17
C VAL A 171 2.00 -4.54 -0.94
N TRP A 172 3.17 -4.00 -1.19
CA TRP A 172 4.24 -4.66 -1.92
C TRP A 172 5.36 -5.07 -0.98
N CYS A 173 5.55 -6.38 -0.79
CA CYS A 173 6.57 -6.97 0.08
C CYS A 173 7.65 -7.63 -0.76
N SER A 174 8.82 -7.01 -0.95
CA SER A 174 9.92 -7.62 -1.70
C SER A 174 11.14 -7.84 -0.83
N PRO A 175 11.85 -8.97 -1.00
CA PRO A 175 13.20 -9.05 -0.47
C PRO A 175 14.14 -8.22 -1.34
N GLU A 176 15.19 -7.71 -0.72
CA GLU A 176 16.32 -7.15 -1.45
C GLU A 176 17.25 -8.27 -1.91
N GLN A 177 17.51 -8.32 -3.21
CA GLN A 177 18.46 -9.23 -3.83
C GLN A 177 19.43 -8.40 -4.69
N HIS A 178 20.71 -8.40 -4.34
CA HIS A 178 21.74 -7.60 -5.04
C HIS A 178 21.37 -6.13 -5.16
N GLY A 179 20.86 -5.52 -4.09
CA GLY A 179 20.50 -4.11 -4.05
C GLY A 179 19.22 -3.73 -4.82
N ASN A 180 18.39 -4.72 -5.20
CA ASN A 180 17.16 -4.45 -5.95
C ASN A 180 16.04 -5.43 -5.59
N LEU A 181 14.82 -5.20 -6.17
CA LEU A 181 13.69 -6.13 -6.08
C LEU A 181 14.02 -7.43 -6.84
N THR A 182 13.35 -8.51 -6.49
CA THR A 182 13.56 -9.81 -7.13
C THR A 182 12.84 -9.93 -8.47
N ALA A 183 13.31 -10.87 -9.30
CA ALA A 183 12.62 -11.25 -10.53
C ALA A 183 11.18 -11.73 -10.28
N VAL A 184 10.94 -12.48 -9.20
CA VAL A 184 9.61 -12.94 -8.78
C VAL A 184 8.67 -11.77 -8.52
N PHE A 185 9.16 -10.70 -7.88
CA PHE A 185 8.35 -9.50 -7.66
C PHE A 185 8.10 -8.75 -8.96
N LYS A 186 9.17 -8.50 -9.74
CA LYS A 186 9.08 -7.77 -11.01
C LYS A 186 8.15 -8.45 -11.99
N ASN A 187 8.17 -9.78 -12.08
CA ASN A 187 7.30 -10.55 -12.96
C ASN A 187 5.81 -10.32 -12.67
N GLN A 188 5.42 -10.22 -11.39
CA GLN A 188 4.03 -9.89 -11.03
C GLN A 188 3.62 -8.52 -11.59
N ILE A 189 4.48 -7.52 -11.45
CA ILE A 189 4.18 -6.18 -11.95
C ILE A 189 4.14 -6.15 -13.48
N ASP A 190 5.00 -6.89 -14.15
CA ASP A 190 5.03 -6.93 -15.62
C ASP A 190 3.78 -7.56 -16.24
N TRP A 191 3.07 -8.41 -15.49
CA TRP A 191 1.78 -8.97 -15.91
C TRP A 191 0.59 -8.03 -15.70
N ILE A 192 0.71 -6.99 -14.84
CA ILE A 192 -0.34 -6.01 -14.63
C ILE A 192 -0.22 -4.91 -15.68
N PRO A 193 -1.18 -4.78 -16.62
CA PRO A 193 -1.06 -3.80 -17.69
C PRO A 193 -1.25 -2.38 -17.16
N LEU A 194 -0.56 -1.39 -17.76
CA LEU A 194 -0.77 0.03 -17.45
C LEU A 194 -2.17 0.50 -17.87
N SER A 195 -2.70 -0.11 -18.93
CA SER A 195 -4.07 0.14 -19.39
C SER A 195 -4.63 -1.06 -20.13
N THR A 196 -5.94 -1.24 -20.03
CA THR A 196 -6.72 -2.17 -20.84
C THR A 196 -7.84 -1.34 -21.47
N GLY A 197 -7.61 -0.88 -22.69
CA GLY A 197 -8.45 0.17 -23.29
C GLY A 197 -8.37 1.46 -22.46
N SER A 198 -9.51 1.96 -22.01
CA SER A 198 -9.60 3.13 -21.11
C SER A 198 -9.38 2.79 -19.62
N VAL A 199 -9.36 1.52 -19.26
CA VAL A 199 -9.21 1.06 -17.86
C VAL A 199 -7.74 1.05 -17.47
N ARG A 200 -7.42 1.60 -16.31
CA ARG A 200 -6.08 1.62 -15.71
C ARG A 200 -6.12 0.90 -14.36
N PRO A 201 -5.67 -0.34 -14.31
CA PRO A 201 -5.88 -1.22 -13.15
C PRO A 201 -5.34 -0.71 -11.81
N THR A 202 -4.28 0.11 -11.87
CA THR A 202 -3.57 0.59 -10.66
C THR A 202 -3.68 2.09 -10.44
N GLN A 203 -4.22 2.85 -11.39
CA GLN A 203 -4.23 4.30 -11.30
C GLN A 203 -5.03 4.82 -10.10
N GLY A 204 -4.38 5.69 -9.31
CA GLY A 204 -4.96 6.33 -8.13
C GLY A 204 -5.02 5.43 -6.89
N ARG A 205 -4.79 4.11 -7.02
CA ARG A 205 -4.75 3.20 -5.87
C ARG A 205 -3.57 3.50 -4.97
N THR A 206 -3.76 3.36 -3.69
CA THR A 206 -2.70 3.57 -2.70
C THR A 206 -1.69 2.43 -2.72
N LEU A 207 -0.45 2.73 -2.35
CA LEU A 207 0.63 1.75 -2.28
C LEU A 207 1.45 1.94 -1.01
N ALA A 208 1.54 0.88 -0.19
CA ALA A 208 2.52 0.74 0.87
C ALA A 208 3.65 -0.22 0.44
N ILE A 209 4.88 0.05 0.88
CA ILE A 209 6.05 -0.72 0.52
C ILE A 209 6.70 -1.30 1.77
N VAL A 210 7.00 -2.59 1.70
CA VAL A 210 7.72 -3.35 2.71
C VAL A 210 8.93 -4.03 2.05
N GLN A 211 10.11 -3.87 2.62
CA GLN A 211 11.33 -4.53 2.21
C GLN A 211 11.84 -5.42 3.32
N VAL A 212 12.42 -6.57 2.97
CA VAL A 212 13.21 -7.39 3.88
C VAL A 212 14.59 -7.66 3.27
N ASN A 213 15.64 -7.68 4.08
CA ASN A 213 16.99 -8.01 3.63
C ASN A 213 17.78 -8.77 4.68
N GLY A 214 18.82 -9.52 4.25
CA GLY A 214 19.67 -10.32 5.13
C GLY A 214 20.80 -9.51 5.78
N GLY A 215 21.17 -8.37 5.23
CA GLY A 215 22.23 -7.50 5.71
C GLY A 215 21.78 -6.40 6.67
N SER A 216 22.62 -5.38 6.81
CA SER A 216 22.30 -4.14 7.54
C SER A 216 21.14 -3.38 6.89
N GLN A 217 20.72 -2.27 7.51
CA GLN A 217 19.66 -1.44 6.97
C GLN A 217 19.95 -1.02 5.53
N SER A 218 18.96 -1.21 4.66
CA SER A 218 18.97 -0.79 3.26
C SER A 218 17.61 -0.24 2.85
N PHE A 219 17.60 0.62 1.83
CA PHE A 219 16.41 1.16 1.20
C PHE A 219 16.42 1.04 -0.33
N ASN A 220 17.37 0.28 -0.89
CA ASN A 220 17.53 0.19 -2.34
C ASN A 220 16.28 -0.39 -3.02
N THR A 221 15.76 -1.49 -2.49
CA THR A 221 14.53 -2.10 -3.02
C THR A 221 13.32 -1.21 -2.77
N VAL A 222 13.21 -0.55 -1.61
CA VAL A 222 12.16 0.43 -1.36
C VAL A 222 12.18 1.52 -2.42
N ASN A 223 13.35 2.10 -2.72
CA ASN A 223 13.48 3.16 -3.72
C ASN A 223 13.10 2.66 -5.12
N SER A 224 13.52 1.44 -5.49
CA SER A 224 13.14 0.82 -6.76
C SER A 224 11.63 0.59 -6.86
N LEU A 225 10.99 0.11 -5.79
CA LEU A 225 9.55 -0.10 -5.72
C LEU A 225 8.77 1.22 -5.77
N ARG A 226 9.30 2.30 -5.17
CA ARG A 226 8.71 3.64 -5.28
C ARG A 226 8.71 4.14 -6.73
N VAL A 227 9.81 3.99 -7.45
CA VAL A 227 9.88 4.33 -8.87
C VAL A 227 8.88 3.49 -9.67
N LEU A 228 8.80 2.20 -9.40
CA LEU A 228 7.89 1.28 -10.07
C LEU A 228 6.42 1.63 -9.81
N GLY A 229 6.04 1.90 -8.54
CA GLY A 229 4.69 2.32 -8.17
C GLY A 229 4.27 3.63 -8.84
N ARG A 230 5.20 4.60 -8.97
CA ARG A 230 4.96 5.81 -9.74
C ARG A 230 4.67 5.51 -11.23
N TRP A 231 5.44 4.59 -11.84
CA TRP A 231 5.17 4.15 -13.22
C TRP A 231 3.81 3.46 -13.36
N MET A 232 3.41 2.69 -12.35
CA MET A 232 2.08 2.07 -12.29
C MET A 232 0.96 3.07 -11.93
N ARG A 233 1.29 4.36 -11.77
CA ARG A 233 0.37 5.47 -11.46
C ARG A 233 -0.36 5.31 -10.13
N MET A 234 0.27 4.63 -9.19
CA MET A 234 -0.24 4.47 -7.84
C MET A 234 0.11 5.69 -6.97
N PHE A 235 -0.70 5.92 -5.95
CA PHE A 235 -0.42 6.89 -4.89
C PHE A 235 0.40 6.21 -3.79
N LEU A 236 1.70 6.47 -3.77
CA LEU A 236 2.59 5.92 -2.76
C LEU A 236 2.45 6.69 -1.45
N ILE A 237 2.15 6.01 -0.35
CA ILE A 237 2.15 6.65 0.96
C ILE A 237 3.57 7.09 1.35
N PRO A 238 3.73 8.16 2.15
CA PRO A 238 5.06 8.62 2.60
C PRO A 238 5.81 7.55 3.37
N ASN A 239 5.13 6.83 4.27
CA ASN A 239 5.72 5.82 5.12
C ASN A 239 6.09 4.54 4.36
N GLN A 240 7.03 3.79 4.93
CA GLN A 240 7.53 2.52 4.39
C GLN A 240 8.16 1.70 5.50
N SER A 241 8.20 0.37 5.33
CA SER A 241 8.88 -0.53 6.26
C SER A 241 10.08 -1.19 5.59
N SER A 242 11.23 -1.19 6.26
CA SER A 242 12.42 -1.95 5.85
C SER A 242 12.94 -2.73 7.03
N ILE A 243 12.95 -4.06 6.91
CA ILE A 243 13.31 -5.02 7.96
C ILE A 243 14.68 -5.60 7.65
N PRO A 244 15.76 -5.06 8.24
CA PRO A 244 17.12 -5.59 8.05
C PRO A 244 17.33 -6.88 8.86
N THR A 245 18.37 -7.62 8.52
CA THR A 245 18.70 -8.90 9.19
C THR A 245 17.47 -9.78 9.44
N ALA A 246 16.62 -9.91 8.43
CA ALA A 246 15.27 -10.46 8.57
C ALA A 246 15.26 -11.84 9.25
N TYR A 247 16.30 -12.64 9.07
CA TYR A 247 16.43 -13.95 9.73
C TYR A 247 16.52 -13.88 11.26
N LYS A 248 16.76 -12.72 11.84
CA LYS A 248 16.76 -12.47 13.29
C LYS A 248 15.48 -11.79 13.79
N GLN A 249 14.60 -11.39 12.89
CA GLN A 249 13.41 -10.61 13.22
C GLN A 249 12.14 -11.46 13.33
N PHE A 250 12.19 -12.70 12.86
CA PHE A 250 11.07 -13.63 12.91
C PHE A 250 11.42 -14.82 13.80
N GLU A 251 10.40 -15.37 14.44
CA GLU A 251 10.51 -16.62 15.21
C GLU A 251 11.18 -17.72 14.39
N ASP A 252 11.82 -18.66 15.06
CA ASP A 252 12.40 -19.85 14.42
C ASP A 252 11.30 -20.72 13.79
N GLU A 253 11.68 -21.61 12.88
CA GLU A 253 10.74 -22.55 12.29
C GLU A 253 10.13 -23.44 13.38
N GLY A 254 8.88 -23.21 13.69
CA GLY A 254 8.08 -24.16 14.48
C GLY A 254 7.80 -25.41 13.64
N GLY A 255 7.55 -26.55 14.30
CA GLY A 255 7.39 -27.86 13.65
C GLY A 255 6.24 -28.00 12.64
N ASN A 256 5.46 -26.97 12.38
CA ASN A 256 4.23 -26.99 11.56
C ASN A 256 4.36 -26.31 10.19
N GLY A 257 5.51 -25.73 9.83
CA GLY A 257 5.77 -25.22 8.47
C GLY A 257 5.82 -23.71 8.28
N ASP A 258 6.04 -23.29 7.04
CA ASP A 258 6.64 -22.03 6.59
C ASP A 258 5.79 -20.76 6.67
N GLY A 259 4.59 -20.80 7.19
CA GLY A 259 3.69 -19.65 7.21
C GLY A 259 3.44 -19.07 8.60
N GLU A 260 4.06 -19.63 9.64
CA GLU A 260 3.64 -19.43 11.02
C GLU A 260 4.59 -18.57 11.85
N ALA A 261 5.83 -18.35 11.38
CA ALA A 261 6.81 -17.55 12.11
C ALA A 261 6.33 -16.09 12.20
N ARG A 262 6.18 -15.62 13.44
CA ARG A 262 5.70 -14.28 13.74
C ARG A 262 6.86 -13.29 13.82
N LEU A 263 6.58 -12.02 13.54
CA LEU A 263 7.56 -10.94 13.69
C LEU A 263 7.78 -10.65 15.19
N LEU A 264 9.04 -10.79 15.63
CA LEU A 264 9.44 -10.57 17.01
C LEU A 264 9.27 -9.12 17.45
N PRO A 265 9.07 -8.84 18.76
CA PRO A 265 9.02 -7.49 19.30
C PRO A 265 10.28 -6.70 18.94
N SER A 266 10.10 -5.59 18.23
CA SER A 266 11.21 -4.75 17.79
C SER A 266 10.69 -3.43 17.19
N GLY A 267 11.53 -2.41 17.10
CA GLY A 267 11.16 -1.19 16.38
C GLY A 267 10.86 -1.41 14.89
N ASN A 268 11.27 -2.52 14.28
CA ASN A 268 10.86 -2.88 12.92
C ASN A 268 9.42 -3.37 12.86
N ARG A 269 8.95 -4.08 13.92
CA ARG A 269 7.55 -4.46 14.06
C ARG A 269 6.68 -3.23 14.22
N ASP A 270 7.05 -2.31 15.10
CA ASP A 270 6.31 -1.06 15.31
C ASP A 270 6.20 -0.23 14.02
N ARG A 271 7.30 -0.10 13.27
CA ARG A 271 7.30 0.56 11.95
C ARG A 271 6.41 -0.11 10.91
N LEU A 272 6.27 -1.43 10.97
CA LEU A 272 5.33 -2.12 10.09
C LEU A 272 3.88 -1.78 10.46
N VAL A 273 3.57 -1.70 11.76
CA VAL A 273 2.25 -1.25 12.26
C VAL A 273 1.96 0.16 11.79
N ASP A 274 2.86 1.12 12.05
CA ASP A 274 2.73 2.51 11.61
C ASP A 274 2.46 2.62 10.11
N CYS A 275 3.20 1.83 9.31
CA CYS A 275 3.07 1.83 7.86
C CYS A 275 1.68 1.33 7.42
N MET A 276 1.16 0.28 8.05
CA MET A 276 -0.17 -0.26 7.72
C MET A 276 -1.31 0.64 8.21
N GLU A 277 -1.16 1.23 9.37
CA GLU A 277 -2.12 2.21 9.89
C GLU A 277 -2.22 3.44 8.98
N GLU A 278 -1.08 4.02 8.61
CA GLU A 278 -1.01 5.15 7.69
C GLU A 278 -1.57 4.79 6.31
N PHE A 279 -1.26 3.60 5.79
CA PHE A 279 -1.80 3.11 4.53
C PHE A 279 -3.32 3.07 4.53
N VAL A 280 -3.95 2.59 5.60
CA VAL A 280 -5.40 2.57 5.73
C VAL A 280 -5.98 3.98 5.70
N LYS A 281 -5.38 4.92 6.44
CA LYS A 281 -5.82 6.33 6.47
C LYS A 281 -5.78 6.96 5.06
N TYR A 282 -4.68 6.79 4.33
CA TYR A 282 -4.57 7.27 2.95
C TYR A 282 -5.53 6.56 2.00
N THR A 283 -5.76 5.26 2.17
CA THR A 283 -6.66 4.51 1.30
C THR A 283 -8.11 4.98 1.45
N ILE A 284 -8.56 5.28 2.68
CA ILE A 284 -9.89 5.87 2.93
C ILE A 284 -10.04 7.21 2.19
N ILE A 285 -9.02 8.06 2.24
CA ILE A 285 -9.06 9.36 1.57
C ILE A 285 -9.08 9.21 0.05
N MET A 286 -8.24 8.34 -0.50
CA MET A 286 -8.02 8.24 -1.93
C MET A 286 -9.11 7.46 -2.67
N ARG A 287 -9.72 6.40 -2.05
CA ARG A 287 -10.68 5.54 -2.75
C ARG A 287 -11.89 6.26 -3.32
N GLN A 288 -12.34 7.32 -2.66
CA GLN A 288 -13.47 8.14 -3.09
C GLN A 288 -13.14 9.06 -4.28
N HIS A 289 -11.89 9.11 -4.72
CA HIS A 289 -11.39 10.01 -5.75
C HIS A 289 -10.77 9.29 -6.97
N PHE A 290 -10.93 7.98 -7.10
CA PHE A 290 -10.32 7.22 -8.20
C PHE A 290 -10.72 7.75 -9.57
N ASP A 291 -11.99 8.12 -9.74
CA ASP A 291 -12.51 8.63 -11.02
C ASP A 291 -11.86 9.96 -11.44
N LEU A 292 -11.46 10.80 -10.47
CA LEU A 292 -10.76 12.05 -10.78
C LEU A 292 -9.43 11.84 -11.49
N PHE A 293 -8.76 10.72 -11.22
CA PHE A 293 -7.47 10.39 -11.82
C PHE A 293 -7.61 9.69 -13.18
N ALA A 294 -8.79 9.19 -13.50
CA ALA A 294 -9.08 8.57 -14.80
C ALA A 294 -9.31 9.61 -15.90
N ASP A 295 -9.76 10.82 -15.57
CA ASP A 295 -10.06 11.90 -16.51
C ASP A 295 -8.84 12.78 -16.76
N ARG A 296 -8.10 12.54 -17.86
CA ARG A 296 -6.90 13.31 -18.24
C ARG A 296 -7.14 14.18 -19.46
N TYR A 297 -6.51 15.35 -19.47
CA TYR A 297 -6.58 16.29 -20.58
C TYR A 297 -6.25 15.68 -21.95
N SER A 298 -5.17 14.89 -22.04
CA SER A 298 -4.76 14.24 -23.29
C SER A 298 -5.81 13.26 -23.83
N GLU A 299 -6.46 12.51 -22.94
CA GLU A 299 -7.52 11.55 -23.32
C GLU A 299 -8.77 12.25 -23.77
N ARG A 300 -9.18 13.33 -23.08
CA ARG A 300 -10.30 14.19 -23.54
C ARG A 300 -10.02 14.80 -24.90
N LYS A 301 -8.79 15.28 -25.14
CA LYS A 301 -8.38 15.82 -26.43
C LYS A 301 -8.43 14.76 -27.55
N GLU A 302 -7.94 13.55 -27.27
CA GLU A 302 -7.99 12.44 -28.24
C GLU A 302 -9.44 12.01 -28.54
N ALA A 303 -10.30 11.93 -27.50
CA ALA A 303 -11.71 11.60 -27.66
C ALA A 303 -12.42 12.64 -28.53
N ALA A 304 -12.24 13.92 -28.24
CA ALA A 304 -12.81 15.00 -29.03
C ALA A 304 -12.34 14.99 -30.50
N ALA A 305 -11.06 14.68 -30.75
CA ALA A 305 -10.54 14.56 -32.11
C ALA A 305 -11.17 13.37 -32.87
N LYS A 306 -11.37 12.23 -32.19
CA LYS A 306 -12.06 11.06 -32.79
C LYS A 306 -13.52 11.36 -33.11
N GLU A 307 -14.25 12.02 -32.22
CA GLU A 307 -15.63 12.43 -32.46
C GLU A 307 -15.74 13.38 -33.66
N ALA A 308 -14.84 14.36 -33.76
CA ALA A 308 -14.82 15.29 -34.89
C ALA A 308 -14.60 14.58 -36.23
N VAL A 309 -13.73 13.58 -36.27
CA VAL A 309 -13.51 12.76 -37.48
C VAL A 309 -14.74 11.93 -37.83
N LEU A 310 -15.38 11.30 -36.84
CA LEU A 310 -16.60 10.51 -37.06
C LEU A 310 -17.77 11.39 -37.54
N PHE A 311 -17.91 12.57 -36.97
CA PHE A 311 -18.93 13.56 -37.40
C PHE A 311 -18.70 14.03 -38.86
N ALA A 312 -17.44 14.35 -39.20
CA ALA A 312 -17.11 14.74 -40.59
C ALA A 312 -17.36 13.59 -41.59
N ALA A 313 -17.06 12.36 -41.21
CA ALA A 313 -17.32 11.18 -42.07
C ALA A 313 -18.82 10.87 -42.24
N SER A 314 -19.65 11.19 -41.23
CA SER A 314 -21.10 11.03 -41.31
C SER A 314 -21.78 12.12 -42.16
N ALA A 315 -21.24 13.33 -42.20
CA ALA A 315 -21.73 14.47 -43.00
C ALA A 315 -21.42 14.33 -44.52
N LEU A 316 -20.55 13.41 -44.88
CA LEU A 316 -20.17 13.11 -46.30
C LEU A 316 -20.97 11.93 -46.89
N LYS A 317 -21.85 11.31 -46.14
CA LYS A 317 -22.81 10.28 -46.58
C LYS A 317 -24.22 10.87 -46.76
#